data_ee61d27a010ceb096f58422bba2dd10e
#
_entry.id   ee61d27a010ceb096f58422bba2dd10e
#
_cell.length_a   1.000
_cell.length_b   1.000
_cell.length_c   1.000
_cell.angle_alpha   90.00
_cell.angle_beta   90.00
_cell.angle_gamma   90.00
#
_symmetry.space_group_name_H-M   'P 1'
#
loop_
_entity.id
_entity.type
_entity.pdbx_description
1 polymer ?
#
loop_
_entity_poly.entity_id
_entity_poly.type
_entity_poly.pdbx_seq_one_letter_code
_entity_poly.pdbx_strand_id
1 'polypeptide(L)'
;TVAGPPIGGAKSGINFDPADPRKEGVLKRWYAAVAPMLRNYYGTGGDLNVDEIHEVIPMTAELGVLHPQEGVVNGYYKNYSKVEKLRAITRLQSGVLLPIVDERFTPDVSKKYTIADMITGWGVSEGVRHYYELWGGTMNHKTAIIQGWGNVSAAAAFYLAKHGVKIVGIIDRDG
;
A
#
# COMPACT_ATOMS: atom_id res chain seq x y z
N THR A 1 -3.33 15.81 5.48
CA THR A 1 -4.08 15.36 4.29
C THR A 1 -4.90 16.51 3.71
N VAL A 2 -5.00 16.59 2.38
CA VAL A 2 -5.71 17.67 1.67
C VAL A 2 -7.23 17.55 1.83
N ALA A 3 -7.74 16.35 1.83
CA ALA A 3 -9.17 16.06 1.96
C ALA A 3 -9.36 14.72 2.69
N GLY A 4 -9.29 14.74 3.97
CA GLY A 4 -9.43 13.51 4.75
C GLY A 4 -9.22 13.77 6.24
N PRO A 5 -9.11 12.71 7.04
CA PRO A 5 -8.90 12.83 8.46
C PRO A 5 -7.60 13.59 8.78
N PRO A 6 -7.54 14.32 9.91
CA PRO A 6 -6.35 15.07 10.31
C PRO A 6 -5.23 14.13 10.78
N ILE A 7 -4.67 13.40 9.82
CA ILE A 7 -3.58 12.44 10.02
C ILE A 7 -2.31 13.06 9.44
N GLY A 8 -1.24 13.13 10.22
CA GLY A 8 0.08 13.55 9.76
C GLY A 8 0.75 12.50 8.87
N GLY A 9 1.74 12.92 8.10
CA GLY A 9 2.60 12.02 7.35
C GLY A 9 3.86 11.67 8.15
N ALA A 10 4.22 10.40 8.15
CA ALA A 10 5.50 9.92 8.67
C ALA A 10 5.99 8.76 7.82
N LYS A 11 7.28 8.67 7.63
CA LYS A 11 7.94 7.58 6.91
C LYS A 11 9.17 7.16 7.71
N SER A 12 9.39 5.87 7.86
CA SER A 12 10.61 5.33 8.46
C SER A 12 11.37 4.49 7.46
N GLY A 13 12.68 4.37 7.68
CA GLY A 13 13.55 3.55 6.88
C GLY A 13 14.63 2.92 7.74
N ILE A 14 15.14 1.78 7.30
CA ILE A 14 16.25 1.08 7.92
C ILE A 14 17.37 1.04 6.90
N ASN A 15 18.53 1.57 7.25
CA ASN A 15 19.72 1.47 6.40
C ASN A 15 20.33 0.07 6.55
N PHE A 16 19.83 -0.87 5.77
CA PHE A 16 20.24 -2.27 5.79
C PHE A 16 19.99 -2.91 4.41
N ASP A 17 20.86 -3.80 3.98
CA ASP A 17 20.69 -4.52 2.72
C ASP A 17 19.51 -5.50 2.84
N PRO A 18 18.45 -5.34 2.04
CA PRO A 18 17.28 -6.22 2.10
C PRO A 18 17.56 -7.65 1.61
N ALA A 19 18.67 -7.90 0.92
CA ALA A 19 19.12 -9.24 0.51
C ALA A 19 19.93 -9.96 1.58
N ASP A 20 20.34 -9.27 2.65
CA ASP A 20 21.10 -9.88 3.74
C ASP A 20 20.23 -10.88 4.53
N PRO A 21 20.71 -12.10 4.78
CA PRO A 21 19.95 -13.14 5.49
C PRO A 21 19.57 -12.75 6.92
N ARG A 22 20.18 -11.72 7.51
CA ARG A 22 19.83 -11.18 8.84
C ARG A 22 18.63 -10.22 8.80
N LYS A 23 18.05 -9.91 7.64
CA LYS A 23 16.93 -8.98 7.44
C LYS A 23 15.79 -9.22 8.42
N GLU A 24 15.35 -10.48 8.56
CA GLU A 24 14.25 -10.83 9.45
C GLU A 24 14.53 -10.40 10.91
N GLY A 25 15.72 -10.70 11.42
CA GLY A 25 16.12 -10.30 12.77
C GLY A 25 16.23 -8.79 12.95
N VAL A 26 16.61 -8.05 11.92
CA VAL A 26 16.64 -6.58 11.92
C VAL A 26 15.22 -6.03 12.00
N LEU A 27 14.31 -6.51 11.17
CA LEU A 27 12.92 -6.10 11.18
C LEU A 27 12.23 -6.40 12.52
N LYS A 28 12.42 -7.60 13.08
CA LYS A 28 11.86 -7.97 14.39
C LYS A 28 12.31 -7.02 15.50
N ARG A 29 13.60 -6.67 15.56
CA ARG A 29 14.10 -5.68 16.53
C ARG A 29 13.51 -4.29 16.33
N TRP A 30 13.40 -3.86 15.07
CA TRP A 30 12.82 -2.57 14.76
C TRP A 30 11.35 -2.51 15.18
N TYR A 31 10.54 -3.52 14.80
CA TYR A 31 9.13 -3.57 15.21
C TYR A 31 8.95 -3.65 16.73
N ALA A 32 9.79 -4.41 17.43
CA ALA A 32 9.79 -4.45 18.90
C ALA A 32 10.03 -3.06 19.51
N ALA A 33 10.98 -2.30 18.96
CA ALA A 33 11.29 -0.96 19.45
C ALA A 33 10.15 0.06 19.19
N VAL A 34 9.46 -0.03 18.06
CA VAL A 34 8.41 0.93 17.68
C VAL A 34 6.99 0.48 18.05
N ALA A 35 6.81 -0.75 18.55
CA ALA A 35 5.50 -1.29 18.90
C ALA A 35 4.65 -0.37 19.80
N PRO A 36 5.18 0.32 20.82
CA PRO A 36 4.41 1.26 21.62
C PRO A 36 3.82 2.43 20.79
N MET A 37 4.56 2.89 19.78
CA MET A 37 4.10 3.93 18.86
C MET A 37 3.04 3.39 17.90
N LEU A 38 3.24 2.17 17.37
CA LEU A 38 2.30 1.52 16.45
C LEU A 38 0.92 1.27 17.08
N ARG A 39 0.86 1.11 18.39
CA ARG A 39 -0.41 0.95 19.11
C ARG A 39 -1.22 2.25 19.22
N ASN A 40 -0.57 3.42 19.24
CA ASN A 40 -1.24 4.64 19.68
C ASN A 40 -1.08 5.84 18.75
N TYR A 41 -0.01 5.92 17.96
CA TYR A 41 0.34 7.18 17.28
C TYR A 41 0.77 7.02 15.84
N TYR A 42 1.28 5.88 15.45
CA TYR A 42 1.95 5.68 14.17
C TYR A 42 1.39 4.47 13.43
N GLY A 43 1.14 4.62 12.16
CA GLY A 43 0.83 3.51 11.25
C GLY A 43 2.00 3.29 10.29
N THR A 44 2.33 2.03 10.05
CA THR A 44 3.38 1.65 9.11
C THR A 44 2.88 0.61 8.12
N GLY A 45 3.64 0.37 7.08
CA GLY A 45 3.40 -0.65 6.06
C GLY A 45 4.72 -1.11 5.46
N GLY A 46 4.67 -2.07 4.57
CA GLY A 46 5.83 -2.55 3.82
C GLY A 46 6.13 -1.66 2.62
N ASP A 47 7.42 -1.40 2.38
CA ASP A 47 7.95 -0.67 1.23
C ASP A 47 9.37 -1.15 0.93
N LEU A 48 9.83 -1.00 -0.31
CA LEU A 48 11.22 -1.23 -0.72
C LEU A 48 11.80 -2.56 -0.18
N ASN A 49 11.23 -3.67 -0.66
CA ASN A 49 11.59 -5.04 -0.26
C ASN A 49 11.22 -5.40 1.19
N VAL A 50 10.27 -4.72 1.80
CA VAL A 50 9.60 -5.16 3.02
C VAL A 50 8.18 -5.56 2.67
N ASP A 51 7.84 -6.84 2.83
CA ASP A 51 6.54 -7.40 2.46
C ASP A 51 5.49 -7.13 3.55
N GLU A 52 4.43 -6.40 3.18
CA GLU A 52 3.33 -6.07 4.09
C GLU A 52 2.69 -7.34 4.67
N ILE A 53 2.42 -8.32 3.81
CA ILE A 53 1.61 -9.49 4.14
C ILE A 53 2.43 -10.55 4.87
N HIS A 54 3.65 -10.81 4.41
CA HIS A 54 4.46 -11.92 4.93
C HIS A 54 5.45 -11.51 6.01
N GLU A 55 5.76 -10.21 6.14
CA GLU A 55 6.72 -9.71 7.14
C GLU A 55 6.05 -8.76 8.14
N VAL A 56 5.44 -7.63 7.68
CA VAL A 56 4.98 -6.56 8.58
C VAL A 56 3.84 -7.04 9.46
N ILE A 57 2.79 -7.58 8.87
CA ILE A 57 1.58 -8.01 9.60
C ILE A 57 1.90 -9.10 10.62
N PRO A 58 2.56 -10.22 10.26
CA PRO A 58 2.88 -11.26 11.24
C PRO A 58 3.81 -10.78 12.35
N MET A 59 4.88 -10.04 12.03
CA MET A 59 5.83 -9.55 13.04
C MET A 59 5.19 -8.59 14.03
N THR A 60 4.30 -7.71 13.58
CA THR A 60 3.57 -6.81 14.48
C THR A 60 2.53 -7.55 15.31
N ALA A 61 1.88 -8.56 14.74
CA ALA A 61 0.93 -9.41 15.48
C ALA A 61 1.61 -10.20 16.62
N GLU A 62 2.82 -10.72 16.42
CA GLU A 62 3.62 -11.35 17.47
C GLU A 62 3.88 -10.42 18.66
N LEU A 63 3.93 -9.11 18.42
CA LEU A 63 4.09 -8.08 19.44
C LEU A 63 2.77 -7.62 20.08
N GLY A 64 1.64 -8.22 19.70
CA GLY A 64 0.31 -7.85 20.16
C GLY A 64 -0.21 -6.53 19.56
N VAL A 65 0.33 -6.10 18.43
CA VAL A 65 -0.24 -5.04 17.60
C VAL A 65 -1.19 -5.70 16.60
N LEU A 66 -2.48 -5.38 16.68
CA LEU A 66 -3.53 -6.05 15.91
C LEU A 66 -3.44 -5.78 14.40
N HIS A 67 -2.91 -4.62 14.03
CA HIS A 67 -2.64 -4.25 12.64
C HIS A 67 -1.56 -3.16 12.60
N PRO A 68 -0.68 -3.10 11.59
CA PRO A 68 0.35 -2.05 11.47
C PRO A 68 -0.21 -0.62 11.48
N GLN A 69 -1.49 -0.44 11.17
CA GLN A 69 -2.21 0.84 11.20
C GLN A 69 -3.02 1.07 12.49
N GLU A 70 -2.87 0.24 13.50
CA GLU A 70 -3.63 0.35 14.77
C GLU A 70 -3.50 1.71 15.42
N GLY A 71 -2.28 2.27 15.44
CA GLY A 71 -2.02 3.58 16.02
C GLY A 71 -2.77 4.71 15.33
N VAL A 72 -2.99 4.62 14.02
CA VAL A 72 -3.81 5.59 13.27
C VAL A 72 -5.27 5.49 13.69
N VAL A 73 -5.81 4.27 13.80
CA VAL A 73 -7.19 4.04 14.26
C VAL A 73 -7.38 4.57 15.69
N ASN A 74 -6.48 4.23 16.59
CA ASN A 74 -6.54 4.67 17.99
C ASN A 74 -6.37 6.20 18.15
N GLY A 75 -5.49 6.80 17.35
CA GLY A 75 -5.25 8.24 17.36
C GLY A 75 -6.39 9.04 16.74
N TYR A 76 -6.93 8.60 15.61
CA TYR A 76 -8.00 9.30 14.89
C TYR A 76 -9.36 9.13 15.54
N TYR A 77 -9.72 7.89 15.91
CA TYR A 77 -11.03 7.57 16.49
C TYR A 77 -11.02 7.63 18.03
N LYS A 78 -10.47 8.72 18.59
CA LYS A 78 -10.33 8.89 20.06
C LYS A 78 -11.63 8.63 20.82
N ASN A 79 -12.76 9.11 20.28
CA ASN A 79 -14.07 9.04 20.91
C ASN A 79 -14.84 7.74 20.62
N TYR A 80 -14.25 6.85 19.81
CA TYR A 80 -14.88 5.57 19.52
C TYR A 80 -14.69 4.61 20.70
N SER A 81 -15.71 3.77 20.93
CA SER A 81 -15.63 2.67 21.87
C SER A 81 -14.57 1.64 21.44
N LYS A 82 -14.13 0.81 22.35
CA LYS A 82 -13.22 -0.31 22.04
C LYS A 82 -13.76 -1.22 20.93
N VAL A 83 -15.08 -1.46 20.92
CA VAL A 83 -15.74 -2.31 19.92
C VAL A 83 -15.67 -1.68 18.52
N GLU A 84 -15.90 -0.37 18.41
CA GLU A 84 -15.82 0.35 17.14
C GLU A 84 -14.39 0.39 16.60
N LYS A 85 -13.39 0.64 17.47
CA LYS A 85 -11.99 0.58 17.10
C LYS A 85 -11.58 -0.81 16.60
N LEU A 86 -11.98 -1.85 17.32
CA LEU A 86 -11.72 -3.24 16.92
C LEU A 86 -12.35 -3.56 15.55
N ARG A 87 -13.59 -3.12 15.31
CA ARG A 87 -14.24 -3.28 14.00
C ARG A 87 -13.46 -2.58 12.86
N ALA A 88 -12.95 -1.37 13.12
CA ALA A 88 -12.13 -0.65 12.14
C ALA A 88 -10.83 -1.41 11.83
N ILE A 89 -10.14 -1.91 12.85
CA ILE A 89 -8.91 -2.69 12.71
C ILE A 89 -9.20 -4.01 11.96
N THR A 90 -10.28 -4.71 12.30
CA THR A 90 -10.67 -5.95 11.61
C THR A 90 -10.97 -5.71 10.12
N ARG A 91 -11.56 -4.57 9.77
CA ARG A 91 -11.78 -4.20 8.37
C ARG A 91 -10.46 -3.96 7.62
N LEU A 92 -9.46 -3.35 8.28
CA LEU A 92 -8.13 -3.20 7.70
C LEU A 92 -7.47 -4.57 7.48
N GLN A 93 -7.49 -5.45 8.47
CA GLN A 93 -6.95 -6.80 8.37
C GLN A 93 -7.57 -7.59 7.21
N SER A 94 -8.89 -7.52 7.08
CA SER A 94 -9.60 -8.23 6.00
C SER A 94 -9.36 -7.58 4.64
N GLY A 95 -9.31 -6.24 4.60
CA GLY A 95 -9.32 -5.48 3.36
C GLY A 95 -8.06 -5.68 2.53
N VAL A 96 -6.89 -5.62 3.12
CA VAL A 96 -5.61 -5.71 2.38
C VAL A 96 -5.40 -7.08 1.74
N LEU A 97 -5.91 -8.13 2.38
CA LEU A 97 -5.77 -9.53 1.94
C LEU A 97 -6.89 -9.99 1.00
N LEU A 98 -7.91 -9.16 0.79
CA LEU A 98 -9.07 -9.53 -0.02
C LEU A 98 -8.66 -9.74 -1.49
N PRO A 99 -8.84 -10.96 -2.05
CA PRO A 99 -8.59 -11.18 -3.47
C PRO A 99 -9.58 -10.40 -4.34
N ILE A 100 -9.07 -9.82 -5.40
CA ILE A 100 -9.90 -9.13 -6.39
C ILE A 100 -10.46 -10.17 -7.36
N VAL A 101 -11.78 -10.29 -7.38
CA VAL A 101 -12.52 -11.23 -8.24
C VAL A 101 -13.24 -10.57 -9.42
N ASP A 102 -13.13 -9.26 -9.52
CA ASP A 102 -13.74 -8.47 -10.59
C ASP A 102 -12.68 -8.13 -11.65
N GLU A 103 -12.89 -8.61 -12.88
CA GLU A 103 -11.98 -8.39 -14.03
C GLU A 103 -11.76 -6.91 -14.38
N ARG A 104 -12.59 -6.02 -13.88
CA ARG A 104 -12.36 -4.58 -14.02
C ARG A 104 -11.16 -4.10 -13.23
N PHE A 105 -10.81 -4.77 -12.16
CA PHE A 105 -9.78 -4.35 -11.21
C PHE A 105 -8.59 -5.29 -11.09
N THR A 106 -8.57 -6.37 -11.85
CA THR A 106 -7.43 -7.30 -11.89
C THR A 106 -7.13 -7.72 -13.33
N PRO A 107 -5.85 -7.91 -13.71
CA PRO A 107 -5.50 -8.41 -15.03
C PRO A 107 -5.86 -9.90 -15.21
N ASP A 108 -5.92 -10.66 -14.12
CA ASP A 108 -6.19 -12.10 -14.14
C ASP A 108 -6.77 -12.53 -12.79
N VAL A 109 -8.05 -12.90 -12.79
CA VAL A 109 -8.76 -13.37 -11.60
C VAL A 109 -8.16 -14.66 -11.04
N SER A 110 -7.59 -15.52 -11.89
CA SER A 110 -6.99 -16.81 -11.48
C SER A 110 -5.74 -16.63 -10.61
N LYS A 111 -5.04 -15.50 -10.75
CA LYS A 111 -3.83 -15.17 -9.98
C LYS A 111 -4.14 -14.67 -8.58
N LYS A 112 -5.39 -14.36 -8.28
CA LYS A 112 -5.84 -13.93 -6.95
C LYS A 112 -5.08 -12.71 -6.39
N TYR A 113 -4.75 -11.75 -7.27
CA TYR A 113 -4.20 -10.49 -6.81
C TYR A 113 -5.08 -9.88 -5.72
N THR A 114 -4.47 -9.39 -4.65
CA THR A 114 -5.16 -8.79 -3.52
C THR A 114 -5.37 -7.29 -3.72
N ILE A 115 -6.17 -6.70 -2.83
CA ILE A 115 -6.31 -5.24 -2.77
C ILE A 115 -4.94 -4.59 -2.56
N ALA A 116 -4.09 -5.13 -1.68
CA ALA A 116 -2.75 -4.61 -1.43
C ALA A 116 -1.88 -4.57 -2.70
N ASP A 117 -1.99 -5.57 -3.57
CA ASP A 117 -1.20 -5.63 -4.80
C ASP A 117 -1.60 -4.54 -5.82
N MET A 118 -2.87 -4.15 -5.85
CA MET A 118 -3.43 -3.37 -6.95
C MET A 118 -3.81 -1.94 -6.60
N ILE A 119 -4.18 -1.65 -5.33
CA ILE A 119 -4.82 -0.39 -4.94
C ILE A 119 -3.94 0.85 -5.16
N THR A 120 -2.64 0.75 -4.90
CA THR A 120 -1.73 1.89 -5.05
C THR A 120 -1.54 2.26 -6.52
N GLY A 121 -1.40 1.26 -7.40
CA GLY A 121 -1.33 1.49 -8.84
C GLY A 121 -2.64 2.02 -9.42
N TRP A 122 -3.78 1.56 -8.90
CA TRP A 122 -5.08 2.15 -9.23
C TRP A 122 -5.11 3.64 -8.86
N GLY A 123 -4.65 4.01 -7.66
CA GLY A 123 -4.56 5.40 -7.22
C GLY A 123 -3.68 6.27 -8.13
N VAL A 124 -2.57 5.74 -8.64
CA VAL A 124 -1.73 6.43 -9.64
C VAL A 124 -2.52 6.71 -10.92
N SER A 125 -3.21 5.71 -11.46
CA SER A 125 -4.04 5.87 -12.66
C SER A 125 -5.17 6.89 -12.46
N GLU A 126 -5.85 6.85 -11.30
CA GLU A 126 -6.88 7.83 -10.95
C GLU A 126 -6.33 9.25 -10.82
N GLY A 127 -5.12 9.40 -10.27
CA GLY A 127 -4.45 10.69 -10.22
C GLY A 127 -4.22 11.28 -11.61
N VAL A 128 -3.79 10.46 -12.57
CA VAL A 128 -3.64 10.89 -13.97
C VAL A 128 -5.00 11.21 -14.61
N ARG A 129 -6.04 10.40 -14.34
CA ARG A 129 -7.40 10.66 -14.84
C ARG A 129 -7.92 12.01 -14.36
N HIS A 130 -7.80 12.28 -13.06
CA HIS A 130 -8.22 13.57 -12.48
C HIS A 130 -7.41 14.76 -12.98
N TYR A 131 -6.13 14.57 -13.31
CA TYR A 131 -5.36 15.62 -13.98
C TYR A 131 -6.05 16.08 -15.27
N TYR A 132 -6.43 15.15 -16.15
CA TYR A 132 -7.11 15.50 -17.39
C TYR A 132 -8.53 16.04 -17.18
N GLU A 133 -9.23 15.61 -16.15
CA GLU A 133 -10.55 16.17 -15.78
C GLU A 133 -10.45 17.65 -15.36
N LEU A 134 -9.41 17.99 -14.60
CA LEU A 134 -9.23 19.35 -14.07
C LEU A 134 -8.67 20.33 -15.10
N TRP A 135 -7.73 19.89 -15.92
CA TRP A 135 -7.01 20.76 -16.87
C TRP A 135 -7.42 20.53 -18.34
N GLY A 136 -8.34 19.65 -18.58
CA GLY A 136 -8.82 19.33 -19.93
C GLY A 136 -7.94 18.33 -20.68
N GLY A 137 -8.53 17.73 -21.72
CA GLY A 137 -7.88 16.69 -22.51
C GLY A 137 -8.37 15.29 -22.19
N THR A 138 -7.62 14.30 -22.60
CA THR A 138 -7.97 12.88 -22.40
C THR A 138 -6.74 12.02 -22.25
N MET A 139 -6.85 10.96 -21.48
CA MET A 139 -5.81 9.91 -21.37
C MET A 139 -5.73 9.06 -22.64
N ASN A 140 -6.84 8.92 -23.34
CA ASN A 140 -6.93 8.07 -24.54
C ASN A 140 -5.90 8.52 -25.59
N HIS A 141 -5.22 7.54 -26.21
CA HIS A 141 -4.14 7.73 -27.18
C HIS A 141 -2.87 8.41 -26.65
N LYS A 142 -2.74 8.64 -25.35
CA LYS A 142 -1.45 9.05 -24.76
C LYS A 142 -0.49 7.88 -24.69
N THR A 143 0.79 8.21 -24.61
CA THR A 143 1.84 7.23 -24.39
C THR A 143 2.44 7.42 -23.01
N ALA A 144 2.87 6.34 -22.37
CA ALA A 144 3.55 6.37 -21.08
C ALA A 144 4.78 5.46 -21.08
N ILE A 145 5.80 5.90 -20.36
CA ILE A 145 6.95 5.09 -19.95
C ILE A 145 6.79 4.83 -18.46
N ILE A 146 7.01 3.61 -18.05
CA ILE A 146 6.91 3.18 -16.65
C ILE A 146 8.33 2.97 -16.11
N GLN A 147 8.64 3.64 -15.02
CA GLN A 147 9.92 3.45 -14.32
C GLN A 147 9.70 2.57 -13.09
N GLY A 148 10.44 1.46 -13.00
CA GLY A 148 10.26 0.38 -12.04
C GLY A 148 9.18 -0.61 -12.47
N TRP A 149 9.29 -1.87 -12.05
CA TRP A 149 8.33 -2.92 -12.37
C TRP A 149 7.94 -3.72 -11.12
N GLY A 150 7.56 -3.01 -10.05
CA GLY A 150 6.97 -3.59 -8.83
C GLY A 150 5.44 -3.50 -8.84
N ASN A 151 4.80 -3.88 -7.72
CA ASN A 151 3.34 -3.91 -7.58
C ASN A 151 2.66 -2.60 -7.99
N VAL A 152 3.20 -1.46 -7.54
CA VAL A 152 2.62 -0.14 -7.85
C VAL A 152 2.67 0.15 -9.36
N SER A 153 3.84 -0.02 -9.96
CA SER A 153 4.08 0.34 -11.36
C SER A 153 3.37 -0.58 -12.33
N ALA A 154 3.38 -1.90 -12.06
CA ALA A 154 2.68 -2.88 -12.88
C ALA A 154 1.17 -2.68 -12.82
N ALA A 155 0.61 -2.45 -11.63
CA ALA A 155 -0.81 -2.15 -11.49
C ALA A 155 -1.18 -0.81 -12.14
N ALA A 156 -0.34 0.23 -11.99
CA ALA A 156 -0.57 1.52 -12.65
C ALA A 156 -0.58 1.37 -14.18
N ALA A 157 0.37 0.62 -14.75
CA ALA A 157 0.41 0.34 -16.19
C ALA A 157 -0.86 -0.36 -16.67
N PHE A 158 -1.35 -1.35 -15.92
CA PHE A 158 -2.60 -2.05 -16.22
C PHE A 158 -3.79 -1.10 -16.27
N TYR A 159 -4.00 -0.27 -15.25
CA TYR A 159 -5.12 0.66 -15.21
C TYR A 159 -5.01 1.79 -16.23
N LEU A 160 -3.82 2.33 -16.45
CA LEU A 160 -3.57 3.32 -17.51
C LEU A 160 -3.90 2.75 -18.89
N ALA A 161 -3.50 1.52 -19.18
CA ALA A 161 -3.82 0.84 -20.43
C ALA A 161 -5.34 0.66 -20.61
N LYS A 162 -6.09 0.35 -19.54
CA LYS A 162 -7.56 0.28 -19.59
C LYS A 162 -8.20 1.62 -19.93
N HIS A 163 -7.56 2.74 -19.63
CA HIS A 163 -7.99 4.07 -20.03
C HIS A 163 -7.47 4.51 -21.41
N GLY A 164 -6.91 3.59 -22.19
CA GLY A 164 -6.45 3.84 -23.55
C GLY A 164 -5.05 4.47 -23.66
N VAL A 165 -4.29 4.50 -22.57
CA VAL A 165 -2.88 4.88 -22.59
C VAL A 165 -2.04 3.75 -23.16
N LYS A 166 -1.17 4.03 -24.12
CA LYS A 166 -0.23 3.06 -24.68
C LYS A 166 1.06 3.05 -23.85
N ILE A 167 1.35 1.95 -23.19
CA ILE A 167 2.63 1.75 -22.53
C ILE A 167 3.68 1.47 -23.61
N VAL A 168 4.65 2.34 -23.77
CA VAL A 168 5.66 2.29 -24.83
C VAL A 168 7.05 1.92 -24.34
N GLY A 169 7.24 1.83 -23.04
CA GLY A 169 8.50 1.41 -22.44
C GLY A 169 8.35 1.13 -20.96
N ILE A 170 9.14 0.20 -20.48
CA ILE A 170 9.32 -0.11 -19.07
C ILE A 170 10.82 -0.02 -18.82
N ILE A 171 11.21 0.73 -17.80
CA ILE A 171 12.61 0.89 -17.38
C ILE A 171 12.71 0.32 -15.98
N ASP A 172 13.47 -0.72 -15.77
CA ASP A 172 13.72 -1.30 -14.46
C ASP A 172 15.22 -1.29 -14.15
N ARG A 173 15.59 -1.86 -13.01
CA ARG A 173 16.98 -1.88 -12.53
C ARG A 173 17.96 -2.47 -13.55
N ASP A 174 17.52 -3.42 -14.31
CA ASP A 174 18.36 -4.16 -15.28
C ASP A 174 18.16 -3.71 -16.75
N GLY A 175 17.45 -2.59 -16.99
CA GLY A 175 17.23 -1.98 -18.31
C GLY A 175 15.80 -1.97 -18.78
#